data_a7574e81f0cb855836ff7dc33011f421
#
_entry.id   a7574e81f0cb855836ff7dc33011f421
#
_cell.length_a   1.000
_cell.length_b   1.000
_cell.length_c   1.000
_cell.angle_alpha   90.00
_cell.angle_beta   90.00
_cell.angle_gamma   90.00
#
_symmetry.space_group_name_H-M   'P 1'
#
loop_
_entity.id
_entity.type
_entity.pdbx_description
1 polymer ?
#
loop_
_entity_poly.entity_id
_entity_poly.type
_entity_poly.pdbx_seq_one_letter_code
_entity_poly.pdbx_strand_id
1 'polypeptide(L)'
;MIMPPFPTKRMLGIDFFVGTAAEAIAHISKYGGLIVAPAAPSFIALRDDSDYRRAIADADLAIADSGWAVLFWRLLRREKLSRISGLALFKALLETADARIPGNLFFILPSEKAKTKTLEFGRNSGYPTTADDCYVAPRYQKSEVRDPRSDFVGQAFLPAEQTDSGKRECLPYNSNLPSFTSPGIEDPKLVSIIEQRKPKHIIIGIGGGMQDKLGSYLKHQLTYRPGIYCIGAAPGFVTGDQVVIPMWADRFFVGWIFRLLAQPRTLLPRFWSARRLPGMIWRYGRETPSLKVESRS
;
A
#
# COMPACT_ATOMS: atom_id res chain seq x y z
N MET A 1 -14.31 16.85 -2.46
CA MET A 1 -14.92 16.54 -1.13
C MET A 1 -13.77 16.20 -0.21
N ILE A 2 -13.59 16.91 0.91
CA ILE A 2 -12.51 16.69 1.89
C ILE A 2 -12.84 15.43 2.69
N MET A 3 -11.85 14.54 2.82
CA MET A 3 -11.97 13.31 3.60
C MET A 3 -12.03 13.66 5.09
N PRO A 4 -13.05 13.22 5.86
CA PRO A 4 -13.12 13.53 7.29
C PRO A 4 -12.01 12.84 8.06
N PRO A 5 -11.55 13.41 9.18
CA PRO A 5 -10.51 12.81 10.02
C PRO A 5 -11.01 11.47 10.62
N PHE A 6 -10.11 10.52 10.70
CA PHE A 6 -10.33 9.22 11.33
C PHE A 6 -9.24 8.91 12.36
N PRO A 7 -9.50 8.02 13.35
CA PRO A 7 -8.52 7.71 14.36
C PRO A 7 -7.30 7.01 13.77
N THR A 8 -6.11 7.47 14.16
CA THR A 8 -4.84 6.91 13.71
C THR A 8 -3.91 6.60 14.88
N LYS A 9 -2.95 5.69 14.63
CA LYS A 9 -1.78 5.46 15.48
C LYS A 9 -0.51 5.56 14.68
N ARG A 10 0.42 6.36 15.18
CA ARG A 10 1.67 6.64 14.50
C ARG A 10 2.75 5.61 14.85
N MET A 11 3.37 5.01 13.81
CA MET A 11 4.52 4.12 13.90
C MET A 11 5.50 4.42 12.78
N LEU A 12 6.76 4.67 13.09
CA LEU A 12 7.83 4.98 12.12
C LEU A 12 7.46 6.13 11.16
N GLY A 13 6.77 7.15 11.67
CA GLY A 13 6.32 8.31 10.89
C GLY A 13 5.07 8.09 10.04
N ILE A 14 4.48 6.89 10.04
CA ILE A 14 3.26 6.56 9.31
C ILE A 14 2.08 6.54 10.27
N ASP A 15 1.00 7.21 9.89
CA ASP A 15 -0.25 7.25 10.65
C ASP A 15 -1.17 6.11 10.18
N PHE A 16 -1.21 5.02 10.96
CA PHE A 16 -2.02 3.85 10.66
C PHE A 16 -3.46 4.03 11.13
N PHE A 17 -4.39 3.73 10.23
CA PHE A 17 -5.81 3.72 10.51
C PHE A 17 -6.15 2.77 11.66
N VAL A 18 -6.98 3.23 12.59
CA VAL A 18 -7.50 2.44 13.71
C VAL A 18 -8.99 2.20 13.48
N GLY A 19 -9.33 1.00 13.05
CA GLY A 19 -10.70 0.61 12.73
C GLY A 19 -10.74 -0.78 12.11
N THR A 20 -11.81 -1.08 11.41
CA THR A 20 -12.05 -2.35 10.71
C THR A 20 -11.78 -2.21 9.21
N ALA A 21 -11.63 -3.34 8.52
CA ALA A 21 -11.50 -3.36 7.06
C ALA A 21 -12.75 -2.77 6.37
N ALA A 22 -13.95 -3.08 6.91
CA ALA A 22 -15.20 -2.56 6.37
C ALA A 22 -15.30 -1.03 6.48
N GLU A 23 -14.88 -0.45 7.61
CA GLU A 23 -14.85 1.01 7.78
C GLU A 23 -13.84 1.67 6.84
N ALA A 24 -12.66 1.08 6.64
CA ALA A 24 -11.67 1.57 5.68
C ALA A 24 -12.21 1.55 4.24
N ILE A 25 -12.88 0.46 3.84
CA ILE A 25 -13.52 0.33 2.53
C ILE A 25 -14.66 1.35 2.38
N ALA A 26 -15.57 1.44 3.35
CA ALA A 26 -16.67 2.39 3.30
C ALA A 26 -16.16 3.83 3.13
N HIS A 27 -15.09 4.17 3.83
CA HIS A 27 -14.45 5.49 3.75
C HIS A 27 -13.90 5.78 2.35
N ILE A 28 -13.09 4.87 1.80
CA ILE A 28 -12.49 5.03 0.47
C ILE A 28 -13.54 4.91 -0.65
N SER A 29 -14.53 4.04 -0.53
CA SER A 29 -15.63 3.95 -1.52
C SER A 29 -16.42 5.26 -1.64
N LYS A 30 -16.51 6.01 -0.54
CA LYS A 30 -17.24 7.29 -0.49
C LYS A 30 -16.41 8.48 -0.97
N TYR A 31 -15.14 8.54 -0.60
CA TYR A 31 -14.31 9.74 -0.81
C TYR A 31 -13.21 9.54 -1.86
N GLY A 32 -12.99 8.32 -2.31
CA GLY A 32 -11.81 7.95 -3.10
C GLY A 32 -10.53 8.07 -2.29
N GLY A 33 -9.39 7.80 -2.91
CA GLY A 33 -8.08 8.00 -2.31
C GLY A 33 -7.20 6.75 -2.31
N LEU A 34 -5.99 6.91 -1.82
CA LEU A 34 -4.93 5.89 -1.83
C LEU A 34 -4.83 5.19 -0.48
N ILE A 35 -5.03 3.87 -0.47
CA ILE A 35 -4.70 3.00 0.66
C ILE A 35 -3.38 2.30 0.41
N VAL A 36 -2.50 2.34 1.41
CA VAL A 36 -1.24 1.59 1.43
C VAL A 36 -1.22 0.56 2.56
N ALA A 37 -0.58 -0.58 2.29
CA ALA A 37 -0.45 -1.69 3.23
C ALA A 37 1.04 -2.12 3.35
N PRO A 38 1.89 -1.33 4.02
CA PRO A 38 3.32 -1.58 4.07
C PRO A 38 3.64 -2.93 4.76
N ALA A 39 4.38 -3.78 4.04
CA ALA A 39 4.91 -5.02 4.58
C ALA A 39 6.17 -4.80 5.41
N ALA A 40 6.60 -5.79 6.21
CA ALA A 40 7.78 -5.66 7.07
C ALA A 40 9.07 -5.20 6.33
N PRO A 41 9.41 -5.73 5.14
CA PRO A 41 10.56 -5.24 4.38
C PRO A 41 10.40 -3.78 3.91
N SER A 42 9.18 -3.35 3.66
CA SER A 42 8.88 -2.00 3.18
C SER A 42 9.18 -0.92 4.23
N PHE A 43 9.10 -1.25 5.52
CA PHE A 43 9.53 -0.32 6.58
C PHE A 43 11.03 -0.02 6.53
N ILE A 44 11.85 -1.00 6.09
CA ILE A 44 13.29 -0.77 5.92
C ILE A 44 13.54 0.22 4.79
N ALA A 45 12.76 0.14 3.71
CA ALA A 45 12.84 1.06 2.58
C ALA A 45 12.56 2.54 2.96
N LEU A 46 11.90 2.81 4.08
CA LEU A 46 11.73 4.19 4.59
C LEU A 46 13.06 4.90 4.87
N ARG A 47 14.17 4.16 5.05
CA ARG A 47 15.50 4.71 5.24
C ARG A 47 16.34 4.81 3.98
N ASP A 48 16.06 3.91 3.05
CA ASP A 48 16.94 3.65 1.91
C ASP A 48 16.33 4.15 0.58
N ASP A 49 15.02 4.54 0.56
CA ASP A 49 14.29 4.91 -0.65
C ASP A 49 13.41 6.15 -0.39
N SER A 50 13.86 7.30 -0.83
CA SER A 50 13.16 8.59 -0.67
C SER A 50 11.83 8.64 -1.43
N ASP A 51 11.75 7.99 -2.60
CA ASP A 51 10.53 7.94 -3.41
C ASP A 51 9.47 7.06 -2.75
N TYR A 52 9.90 5.92 -2.19
CA TYR A 52 9.01 5.08 -1.39
C TYR A 52 8.45 5.84 -0.18
N ARG A 53 9.33 6.58 0.54
CA ARG A 53 8.90 7.41 1.68
C ARG A 53 7.86 8.44 1.27
N ARG A 54 8.08 9.14 0.15
CA ARG A 54 7.12 10.12 -0.38
C ARG A 54 5.79 9.45 -0.73
N ALA A 55 5.82 8.32 -1.43
CA ALA A 55 4.61 7.57 -1.81
C ALA A 55 3.78 7.14 -0.59
N ILE A 56 4.44 6.67 0.48
CA ILE A 56 3.75 6.32 1.73
C ILE A 56 3.19 7.55 2.45
N ALA A 57 3.92 8.68 2.45
CA ALA A 57 3.45 9.92 3.06
C ALA A 57 2.25 10.53 2.30
N ASP A 58 2.16 10.29 0.99
CA ASP A 58 1.07 10.73 0.12
C ASP A 58 -0.22 9.89 0.29
N ALA A 59 -0.15 8.75 0.95
CA ALA A 59 -1.33 7.90 1.14
C ALA A 59 -2.40 8.60 1.99
N ASP A 60 -3.65 8.47 1.55
CA ASP A 60 -4.81 8.98 2.29
C ASP A 60 -5.11 8.12 3.51
N LEU A 61 -4.82 6.82 3.43
CA LEU A 61 -5.04 5.87 4.51
C LEU A 61 -3.94 4.78 4.49
N ALA A 62 -3.31 4.52 5.64
CA ALA A 62 -2.38 3.41 5.79
C ALA A 62 -2.96 2.34 6.73
N ILE A 63 -2.89 1.07 6.33
CA ILE A 63 -3.29 -0.06 7.18
C ILE A 63 -2.08 -0.85 7.66
N ALA A 64 -2.11 -1.33 8.89
CA ALA A 64 -1.05 -2.15 9.47
C ALA A 64 -1.22 -3.62 9.06
N ASP A 65 -0.83 -3.97 7.83
CA ASP A 65 -0.92 -5.35 7.30
C ASP A 65 0.10 -6.29 7.94
N SER A 66 1.31 -5.80 8.18
CA SER A 66 2.42 -6.65 8.66
C SER A 66 2.22 -7.13 10.08
N GLY A 67 1.88 -8.43 10.26
CA GLY A 67 1.81 -9.06 11.57
C GLY A 67 3.13 -8.97 12.35
N TRP A 68 4.28 -9.06 11.65
CA TRP A 68 5.61 -8.89 12.21
C TRP A 68 5.81 -7.49 12.81
N ALA A 69 5.44 -6.44 12.07
CA ALA A 69 5.56 -5.06 12.54
C ALA A 69 4.64 -4.79 13.75
N VAL A 70 3.38 -5.25 13.68
CA VAL A 70 2.41 -5.10 14.77
C VAL A 70 2.86 -5.85 16.02
N LEU A 71 3.40 -7.08 15.89
CA LEU A 71 3.91 -7.87 17.00
C LEU A 71 5.07 -7.15 17.70
N PHE A 72 6.08 -6.70 16.95
CA PHE A 72 7.22 -5.97 17.53
C PHE A 72 6.84 -4.61 18.09
N TRP A 73 5.90 -3.91 17.46
CA TRP A 73 5.36 -2.68 18.05
C TRP A 73 4.75 -2.95 19.42
N ARG A 74 3.88 -3.96 19.51
CA ARG A 74 3.23 -4.35 20.77
C ARG A 74 4.23 -4.78 21.84
N LEU A 75 5.27 -5.53 21.46
CA LEU A 75 6.29 -6.02 22.38
C LEU A 75 7.20 -4.90 22.89
N LEU A 76 7.70 -4.04 21.98
CA LEU A 76 8.72 -3.04 22.31
C LEU A 76 8.13 -1.73 22.84
N ARG A 77 6.94 -1.34 22.38
CA ARG A 77 6.29 -0.08 22.77
C ARG A 77 5.12 -0.28 23.72
N ARG A 78 4.73 -1.55 23.97
CA ARG A 78 3.59 -1.93 24.83
C ARG A 78 2.26 -1.28 24.42
N GLU A 79 2.14 -0.89 23.16
CA GLU A 79 0.95 -0.26 22.59
C GLU A 79 0.25 -1.23 21.64
N LYS A 80 -1.09 -1.23 21.68
CA LYS A 80 -1.89 -2.00 20.72
C LYS A 80 -2.02 -1.21 19.42
N LEU A 81 -1.66 -1.83 18.30
CA LEU A 81 -1.95 -1.35 16.95
C LEU A 81 -2.93 -2.35 16.31
N SER A 82 -4.05 -1.83 15.79
CA SER A 82 -5.03 -2.67 15.10
C SER A 82 -4.42 -3.19 13.80
N ARG A 83 -4.41 -4.50 13.62
CA ARG A 83 -3.97 -5.10 12.36
C ARG A 83 -5.15 -5.24 11.41
N ILE A 84 -5.02 -4.68 10.22
CA ILE A 84 -5.91 -4.92 9.09
C ILE A 84 -5.05 -5.51 7.98
N SER A 85 -5.29 -6.80 7.63
CA SER A 85 -4.53 -7.41 6.54
C SER A 85 -5.07 -6.96 5.18
N GLY A 86 -4.18 -6.89 4.18
CA GLY A 86 -4.57 -6.63 2.80
C GLY A 86 -5.62 -7.62 2.30
N LEU A 87 -5.55 -8.89 2.77
CA LEU A 87 -6.57 -9.92 2.48
C LEU A 87 -7.93 -9.57 3.10
N ALA A 88 -7.96 -9.13 4.37
CA ALA A 88 -9.20 -8.71 5.02
C ALA A 88 -9.81 -7.49 4.32
N LEU A 89 -8.96 -6.53 3.93
CA LEU A 89 -9.38 -5.36 3.17
C LEU A 89 -9.98 -5.75 1.81
N PHE A 90 -9.33 -6.64 1.08
CA PHE A 90 -9.81 -7.10 -0.22
C PHE A 90 -11.13 -7.87 -0.10
N LYS A 91 -11.28 -8.75 0.89
CA LYS A 91 -12.55 -9.43 1.17
C LYS A 91 -13.67 -8.43 1.47
N ALA A 92 -13.41 -7.45 2.34
CA ALA A 92 -14.38 -6.40 2.64
C ALA A 92 -14.78 -5.59 1.41
N LEU A 93 -13.85 -5.32 0.48
CA LEU A 93 -14.17 -4.68 -0.81
C LEU A 93 -15.10 -5.57 -1.65
N LEU A 94 -14.82 -6.86 -1.76
CA LEU A 94 -15.63 -7.80 -2.51
C LEU A 94 -17.05 -7.97 -1.95
N GLU A 95 -17.25 -7.73 -0.67
CA GLU A 95 -18.58 -7.77 -0.01
C GLU A 95 -19.45 -6.52 -0.32
N THR A 96 -18.87 -5.47 -0.89
CA THR A 96 -19.61 -4.26 -1.27
C THR A 96 -20.49 -4.48 -2.50
N ALA A 97 -21.57 -3.72 -2.59
CA ALA A 97 -22.41 -3.69 -3.80
C ALA A 97 -21.63 -3.20 -5.03
N ASP A 98 -20.68 -2.27 -4.83
CA ASP A 98 -19.83 -1.72 -5.89
C ASP A 98 -19.02 -2.79 -6.62
N ALA A 99 -18.55 -3.82 -5.91
CA ALA A 99 -17.76 -4.91 -6.48
C ALA A 99 -18.55 -5.78 -7.48
N ARG A 100 -19.88 -5.71 -7.45
CA ARG A 100 -20.77 -6.46 -8.35
C ARG A 100 -21.22 -5.67 -9.57
N ILE A 101 -20.81 -4.41 -9.67
CA ILE A 101 -21.10 -3.54 -10.82
C ILE A 101 -20.01 -3.75 -11.88
N PRO A 102 -20.35 -4.11 -13.13
CA PRO A 102 -19.37 -4.26 -14.22
C PRO A 102 -18.50 -3.01 -14.40
N GLY A 103 -17.20 -3.20 -14.54
CA GLY A 103 -16.23 -2.12 -14.75
C GLY A 103 -15.83 -1.33 -13.50
N ASN A 104 -16.46 -1.58 -12.33
CA ASN A 104 -16.09 -0.88 -11.09
C ASN A 104 -14.76 -1.38 -10.49
N LEU A 105 -14.38 -2.62 -10.70
CA LEU A 105 -13.09 -3.19 -10.26
C LEU A 105 -12.09 -3.19 -11.41
N PHE A 106 -10.90 -2.66 -11.17
CA PHE A 106 -9.78 -2.72 -12.11
C PHE A 106 -8.55 -3.28 -11.40
N PHE A 107 -7.93 -4.28 -12.00
CA PHE A 107 -6.81 -5.02 -11.40
C PHE A 107 -5.50 -4.73 -12.12
N ILE A 108 -4.48 -4.33 -11.37
CA ILE A 108 -3.09 -4.20 -11.86
C ILE A 108 -2.30 -5.37 -11.28
N LEU A 109 -1.91 -6.30 -12.15
CA LEU A 109 -1.44 -7.62 -11.80
C LEU A 109 0.02 -7.85 -12.22
N PRO A 110 0.76 -8.76 -11.54
CA PRO A 110 2.19 -8.96 -11.79
C PRO A 110 2.50 -9.86 -12.99
N SER A 111 1.51 -10.60 -13.53
CA SER A 111 1.73 -11.58 -14.60
C SER A 111 0.44 -11.99 -15.29
N GLU A 112 0.56 -12.56 -16.50
CA GLU A 112 -0.57 -13.15 -17.22
C GLU A 112 -1.22 -14.31 -16.46
N LYS A 113 -0.43 -15.09 -15.72
CA LYS A 113 -0.97 -16.14 -14.83
C LYS A 113 -1.89 -15.55 -13.77
N ALA A 114 -1.51 -14.44 -13.12
CA ALA A 114 -2.35 -13.77 -12.14
C ALA A 114 -3.62 -13.22 -12.80
N LYS A 115 -3.54 -12.71 -14.03
CA LYS A 115 -4.70 -12.26 -14.83
C LYS A 115 -5.67 -13.42 -15.08
N THR A 116 -5.19 -14.55 -15.57
CA THR A 116 -6.02 -15.74 -15.82
C THR A 116 -6.75 -16.18 -14.54
N LYS A 117 -6.04 -16.25 -13.43
CA LYS A 117 -6.62 -16.61 -12.13
C LYS A 117 -7.66 -15.61 -11.63
N THR A 118 -7.44 -14.32 -11.86
CA THR A 118 -8.41 -13.27 -11.50
C THR A 118 -9.69 -13.38 -12.32
N LEU A 119 -9.58 -13.68 -13.62
CA LEU A 119 -10.74 -13.90 -14.49
C LEU A 119 -11.51 -15.19 -14.14
N GLU A 120 -10.81 -16.29 -13.82
CA GLU A 120 -11.43 -17.52 -13.33
C GLU A 120 -12.19 -17.27 -12.03
N PHE A 121 -11.58 -16.55 -11.07
CA PHE A 121 -12.23 -16.18 -9.84
C PHE A 121 -13.48 -15.33 -10.06
N GLY A 122 -13.41 -14.31 -10.92
CA GLY A 122 -14.56 -13.47 -11.28
C GLY A 122 -15.74 -14.30 -11.77
N ARG A 123 -15.49 -15.22 -12.72
CA ARG A 123 -16.50 -16.12 -13.26
C ARG A 123 -17.10 -17.06 -12.22
N ASN A 124 -16.25 -17.68 -11.41
CA ASN A 124 -16.68 -18.70 -10.42
C ASN A 124 -17.40 -18.08 -9.20
N SER A 125 -17.12 -16.83 -8.88
CA SER A 125 -17.68 -16.16 -7.70
C SER A 125 -18.73 -15.10 -8.04
N GLY A 126 -19.09 -14.96 -9.32
CA GLY A 126 -20.13 -14.04 -9.77
C GLY A 126 -19.71 -12.54 -9.72
N TYR A 127 -18.41 -12.26 -9.81
CA TYR A 127 -17.92 -10.90 -10.01
C TYR A 127 -17.74 -10.62 -11.49
N PRO A 128 -18.32 -9.53 -12.02
CA PRO A 128 -18.31 -9.22 -13.45
C PRO A 128 -16.96 -8.64 -13.87
N THR A 129 -15.91 -9.50 -13.89
CA THR A 129 -14.56 -9.12 -14.25
C THR A 129 -14.23 -9.63 -15.65
N THR A 130 -13.85 -8.73 -16.55
CA THR A 130 -13.47 -9.01 -17.94
C THR A 130 -11.95 -8.88 -18.13
N ALA A 131 -11.45 -9.29 -19.30
CA ALA A 131 -10.03 -9.17 -19.63
C ALA A 131 -9.57 -7.69 -19.65
N ASP A 132 -10.47 -6.79 -19.97
CA ASP A 132 -10.22 -5.35 -20.03
C ASP A 132 -10.17 -4.70 -18.65
N ASP A 133 -10.69 -5.36 -17.61
CA ASP A 133 -10.60 -4.90 -16.22
C ASP A 133 -9.28 -5.34 -15.56
N CYS A 134 -8.38 -5.96 -16.34
CA CYS A 134 -7.12 -6.51 -15.86
C CYS A 134 -5.95 -5.99 -16.70
N TYR A 135 -5.03 -5.28 -16.06
CA TYR A 135 -3.78 -4.82 -16.64
C TYR A 135 -2.61 -5.61 -16.06
N VAL A 136 -1.76 -6.16 -16.92
CA VAL A 136 -0.51 -6.79 -16.49
C VAL A 136 0.59 -5.74 -16.52
N ALA A 137 1.07 -5.39 -15.33
CA ALA A 137 2.07 -4.36 -15.17
C ALA A 137 3.42 -4.78 -15.77
N PRO A 138 4.10 -3.89 -16.49
CA PRO A 138 5.48 -4.14 -16.91
C PRO A 138 6.39 -4.27 -15.68
N ARG A 139 7.62 -4.75 -15.87
CA ARG A 139 8.62 -4.74 -14.81
C ARG A 139 9.12 -3.30 -14.65
N TYR A 140 8.53 -2.58 -13.72
CA TYR A 140 9.03 -1.24 -13.35
C TYR A 140 10.45 -1.33 -12.80
N GLN A 141 11.31 -0.41 -13.21
CA GLN A 141 12.69 -0.37 -12.72
C GLN A 141 12.71 0.16 -11.28
N LYS A 142 13.51 -0.45 -10.42
CA LYS A 142 13.87 0.19 -9.16
C LYS A 142 14.66 1.45 -9.50
N SER A 143 14.22 2.60 -9.03
CA SER A 143 15.05 3.80 -9.07
C SER A 143 16.40 3.46 -8.43
N GLU A 144 17.49 3.58 -9.19
CA GLU A 144 18.82 3.69 -8.61
C GLU A 144 18.80 4.90 -7.68
N VAL A 145 19.40 4.77 -6.51
CA VAL A 145 19.43 5.80 -5.46
C VAL A 145 19.91 7.10 -6.08
N ARG A 146 18.99 8.02 -6.38
CA ARG A 146 19.33 9.37 -6.83
C ARG A 146 19.92 10.10 -5.63
N ASP A 147 21.04 10.78 -5.80
CA ASP A 147 21.66 11.65 -4.80
C ASP A 147 20.61 12.67 -4.30
N PRO A 148 20.24 12.65 -3.01
CA PRO A 148 19.24 13.57 -2.47
C PRO A 148 19.62 15.05 -2.57
N ARG A 149 20.86 15.36 -2.96
CA ARG A 149 21.39 16.74 -3.04
C ARG A 149 21.05 17.45 -4.33
N SER A 150 20.61 16.74 -5.39
CA SER A 150 20.33 17.39 -6.67
C SER A 150 18.98 18.12 -6.71
N ASP A 151 18.04 17.80 -5.82
CA ASP A 151 16.66 18.32 -5.86
C ASP A 151 16.30 19.23 -4.66
N PHE A 152 17.26 19.50 -3.74
CA PHE A 152 17.05 20.38 -2.60
C PHE A 152 17.54 21.81 -2.87
N VAL A 153 16.94 22.48 -3.84
CA VAL A 153 16.90 23.96 -3.83
C VAL A 153 15.48 24.35 -3.37
N GLY A 154 15.35 24.52 -2.08
CA GLY A 154 14.38 25.40 -1.45
C GLY A 154 12.92 24.91 -1.36
N GLN A 155 12.64 23.91 -0.55
CA GLN A 155 11.40 23.95 0.25
C GLN A 155 11.63 23.24 1.58
N ALA A 156 11.65 24.03 2.64
CA ALA A 156 11.64 23.55 4.00
C ALA A 156 10.39 22.69 4.21
N PHE A 157 10.58 21.46 4.71
CA PHE A 157 9.52 20.69 5.34
C PHE A 157 9.04 21.51 6.53
N LEU A 158 7.92 22.23 6.37
CA LEU A 158 7.20 22.75 7.52
C LEU A 158 6.64 21.52 8.23
N PRO A 159 7.00 21.31 9.51
CA PRO A 159 6.33 20.29 10.30
C PRO A 159 4.84 20.62 10.30
N ALA A 160 3.99 19.64 10.03
CA ALA A 160 2.57 19.81 10.27
C ALA A 160 2.40 20.23 11.72
N GLU A 161 1.79 21.38 11.97
CA GLU A 161 1.48 21.84 13.30
C GLU A 161 0.77 20.72 14.06
N GLN A 162 1.37 20.33 15.16
CA GLN A 162 0.81 19.36 16.08
C GLN A 162 -0.43 19.97 16.73
N THR A 163 -1.59 19.69 16.17
CA THR A 163 -2.79 19.80 16.97
C THR A 163 -2.84 18.59 17.90
N ASP A 164 -2.93 18.86 19.18
CA ASP A 164 -2.85 17.94 20.33
C ASP A 164 -3.99 16.89 20.39
N SER A 165 -4.76 16.71 19.33
CA SER A 165 -5.97 15.88 19.31
C SER A 165 -5.82 14.51 18.64
N GLY A 166 -4.63 14.13 18.12
CA GLY A 166 -4.42 12.83 17.48
C GLY A 166 -5.27 12.57 16.21
N LYS A 167 -5.90 13.61 15.68
CA LYS A 167 -6.70 13.58 14.45
C LYS A 167 -5.91 14.20 13.32
N ARG A 168 -5.80 13.49 12.21
CA ARG A 168 -5.21 14.01 10.97
C ARG A 168 -6.25 14.88 10.26
N GLU A 169 -5.99 16.18 10.14
CA GLU A 169 -6.66 16.97 9.11
C GLU A 169 -6.06 16.56 7.75
N CYS A 170 -6.88 15.99 6.90
CA CYS A 170 -6.53 15.77 5.52
C CYS A 170 -6.43 17.14 4.85
N LEU A 171 -5.21 17.56 4.49
CA LEU A 171 -4.99 18.76 3.70
C LEU A 171 -5.85 18.68 2.43
N PRO A 172 -6.46 19.79 1.99
CA PRO A 172 -7.21 19.81 0.75
C PRO A 172 -6.27 19.39 -0.40
N TYR A 173 -6.79 18.61 -1.34
CA TYR A 173 -6.11 18.26 -2.58
C TYR A 173 -5.58 19.55 -3.22
N ASN A 174 -4.26 19.76 -3.12
CA ASN A 174 -3.61 20.91 -3.71
C ASN A 174 -3.09 20.50 -5.09
N SER A 175 -3.79 20.95 -6.13
CA SER A 175 -3.42 20.75 -7.54
C SER A 175 -2.06 21.37 -7.95
N ASN A 176 -1.40 22.09 -7.04
CA ASN A 176 -0.11 22.77 -7.27
C ASN A 176 1.10 22.06 -6.63
N LEU A 177 0.94 20.83 -6.11
CA LEU A 177 2.11 20.03 -5.76
C LEU A 177 2.84 19.64 -7.04
N PRO A 178 4.19 19.78 -7.08
CA PRO A 178 4.98 19.33 -8.24
C PRO A 178 4.64 17.86 -8.52
N SER A 179 4.39 17.55 -9.80
CA SER A 179 4.02 16.22 -10.27
C SER A 179 4.97 15.19 -9.65
N PHE A 180 4.43 14.27 -8.83
CA PHE A 180 5.20 13.18 -8.26
C PHE A 180 5.61 12.26 -9.40
N THR A 181 6.81 12.45 -9.92
CA THR A 181 7.44 11.54 -10.87
C THR A 181 8.46 10.70 -10.11
N SER A 182 8.15 9.43 -9.91
CA SER A 182 9.15 8.46 -9.48
C SER A 182 9.75 7.85 -10.74
N PRO A 183 11.01 8.12 -11.06
CA PRO A 183 11.64 7.62 -12.29
C PRO A 183 11.46 6.10 -12.38
N GLY A 184 11.01 5.62 -13.55
CA GLY A 184 10.81 4.19 -13.82
C GLY A 184 9.45 3.60 -13.41
N ILE A 185 8.50 4.44 -12.93
CA ILE A 185 7.12 4.01 -12.58
C ILE A 185 6.07 4.64 -13.49
N GLU A 186 6.49 5.57 -14.32
CA GLU A 186 5.59 6.26 -15.25
C GLU A 186 5.00 5.28 -16.25
N ASP A 187 3.67 5.21 -16.27
CA ASP A 187 2.92 4.35 -17.18
C ASP A 187 1.74 5.13 -17.79
N PRO A 188 2.00 5.99 -18.78
CA PRO A 188 0.95 6.77 -19.44
C PRO A 188 -0.11 5.93 -20.12
N LYS A 189 0.26 4.71 -20.59
CA LYS A 189 -0.68 3.76 -21.17
C LYS A 189 -1.69 3.30 -20.12
N LEU A 190 -1.23 2.94 -18.93
CA LEU A 190 -2.09 2.54 -17.83
C LEU A 190 -3.04 3.69 -17.42
N VAL A 191 -2.51 4.92 -17.31
CA VAL A 191 -3.32 6.12 -17.01
C VAL A 191 -4.42 6.29 -18.07
N SER A 192 -4.09 6.21 -19.35
CA SER A 192 -5.07 6.33 -20.45
C SER A 192 -6.17 5.27 -20.38
N ILE A 193 -5.82 4.01 -20.09
CA ILE A 193 -6.79 2.92 -19.92
C ILE A 193 -7.73 3.21 -18.75
N ILE A 194 -7.18 3.63 -17.59
CA ILE A 194 -7.97 3.92 -16.40
C ILE A 194 -8.88 5.13 -16.63
N GLU A 195 -8.40 6.20 -17.27
CA GLU A 195 -9.21 7.38 -17.60
C GLU A 195 -10.37 7.06 -18.53
N GLN A 196 -10.16 6.18 -19.50
CA GLN A 196 -11.21 5.76 -20.42
C GLN A 196 -12.28 4.92 -19.72
N ARG A 197 -11.88 4.02 -18.81
CA ARG A 197 -12.79 3.09 -18.14
C ARG A 197 -13.42 3.66 -16.87
N LYS A 198 -12.76 4.56 -16.20
CA LYS A 198 -13.15 5.22 -14.94
C LYS A 198 -13.62 4.25 -13.85
N PRO A 199 -12.85 3.17 -13.55
CA PRO A 199 -13.24 2.24 -12.50
C PRO A 199 -13.34 2.96 -11.15
N LYS A 200 -14.29 2.52 -10.31
CA LYS A 200 -14.45 3.06 -8.97
C LYS A 200 -13.32 2.60 -8.02
N HIS A 201 -12.81 1.39 -8.24
CA HIS A 201 -11.80 0.74 -7.39
C HIS A 201 -10.65 0.18 -8.24
N ILE A 202 -9.41 0.58 -7.92
CA ILE A 202 -8.19 0.12 -8.57
C ILE A 202 -7.40 -0.72 -7.57
N ILE A 203 -7.20 -1.99 -7.86
CA ILE A 203 -6.51 -2.95 -7.01
C ILE A 203 -5.11 -3.20 -7.56
N ILE A 204 -4.06 -2.81 -6.81
CA ILE A 204 -2.66 -2.96 -7.24
C ILE A 204 -2.04 -4.15 -6.52
N GLY A 205 -1.74 -5.21 -7.28
CA GLY A 205 -1.25 -6.50 -6.80
C GLY A 205 0.20 -6.84 -7.16
N ILE A 206 1.05 -5.86 -7.52
CA ILE A 206 2.38 -6.11 -8.10
C ILE A 206 3.52 -6.30 -7.09
N GLY A 207 3.27 -6.10 -5.80
CA GLY A 207 4.26 -6.29 -4.75
C GLY A 207 4.73 -5.01 -4.07
N GLY A 208 5.21 -5.18 -2.83
CA GLY A 208 5.53 -4.06 -1.93
C GLY A 208 6.63 -3.13 -2.46
N GLY A 209 6.48 -1.86 -2.17
CA GLY A 209 7.36 -0.77 -2.60
C GLY A 209 6.98 -0.19 -3.95
N MET A 210 6.97 -0.99 -5.00
CA MET A 210 6.60 -0.55 -6.36
C MET A 210 5.10 -0.23 -6.46
N GLN A 211 4.24 -1.04 -5.84
CA GLN A 211 2.79 -0.79 -5.82
C GLN A 211 2.44 0.55 -5.16
N ASP A 212 3.15 0.90 -4.08
CA ASP A 212 2.88 2.12 -3.33
C ASP A 212 3.28 3.36 -4.14
N LYS A 213 4.42 3.28 -4.84
CA LYS A 213 4.87 4.32 -5.77
C LYS A 213 3.91 4.46 -6.97
N LEU A 214 3.47 3.33 -7.56
CA LEU A 214 2.50 3.33 -8.65
C LEU A 214 1.14 3.91 -8.20
N GLY A 215 0.69 3.54 -6.99
CA GLY A 215 -0.54 4.07 -6.41
C GLY A 215 -0.50 5.59 -6.22
N SER A 216 0.63 6.12 -5.72
CA SER A 216 0.86 7.56 -5.60
C SER A 216 0.91 8.24 -6.98
N TYR A 217 1.62 7.64 -7.95
CA TYR A 217 1.62 8.14 -9.33
C TYR A 217 0.21 8.22 -9.91
N LEU A 218 -0.58 7.16 -9.85
CA LEU A 218 -1.95 7.14 -10.35
C LEU A 218 -2.84 8.16 -9.64
N LYS A 219 -2.71 8.32 -8.32
CA LYS A 219 -3.45 9.33 -7.55
C LYS A 219 -3.25 10.74 -8.10
N HIS A 220 -2.05 11.08 -8.60
CA HIS A 220 -1.73 12.39 -9.13
C HIS A 220 -1.99 12.55 -10.63
N GLN A 221 -2.04 11.45 -11.40
CA GLN A 221 -2.24 11.51 -12.84
C GLN A 221 -3.72 11.42 -13.25
N LEU A 222 -4.56 10.81 -12.42
CA LEU A 222 -5.98 10.63 -12.74
C LEU A 222 -6.77 11.92 -12.50
N THR A 223 -7.67 12.23 -13.44
CA THR A 223 -8.55 13.43 -13.38
C THR A 223 -9.72 13.27 -12.42
N TYR A 224 -9.97 12.05 -11.95
CA TYR A 224 -10.98 11.72 -10.97
C TYR A 224 -10.35 11.00 -9.76
N ARG A 225 -11.10 10.78 -8.70
CA ARG A 225 -10.58 10.22 -7.46
C ARG A 225 -11.14 8.82 -7.15
N PRO A 226 -10.60 7.74 -7.75
CA PRO A 226 -11.00 6.36 -7.43
C PRO A 226 -10.45 5.94 -6.06
N GLY A 227 -10.96 4.81 -5.53
CA GLY A 227 -10.27 4.09 -4.48
C GLY A 227 -9.09 3.32 -5.05
N ILE A 228 -7.86 3.61 -4.60
CA ILE A 228 -6.62 2.92 -5.03
C ILE A 228 -6.11 2.09 -3.88
N TYR A 229 -5.95 0.78 -4.08
CA TYR A 229 -5.64 -0.19 -3.04
C TYR A 229 -4.29 -0.87 -3.29
N CYS A 230 -3.23 -0.44 -2.60
CA CYS A 230 -1.89 -1.03 -2.65
C CYS A 230 -1.79 -2.20 -1.65
N ILE A 231 -2.36 -3.36 -2.00
CA ILE A 231 -2.53 -4.51 -1.10
C ILE A 231 -1.69 -5.74 -1.48
N GLY A 232 -0.80 -5.59 -2.45
CA GLY A 232 0.18 -6.60 -2.85
C GLY A 232 -0.44 -7.90 -3.30
N ALA A 233 0.03 -9.01 -2.72
CA ALA A 233 -0.41 -10.34 -3.07
C ALA A 233 -1.82 -10.71 -2.55
N ALA A 234 -2.53 -9.79 -1.89
CA ALA A 234 -3.83 -10.09 -1.30
C ALA A 234 -4.87 -10.65 -2.29
N PRO A 235 -5.01 -10.12 -3.51
CA PRO A 235 -5.89 -10.74 -4.51
C PRO A 235 -5.53 -12.19 -4.81
N GLY A 236 -4.24 -12.52 -4.90
CA GLY A 236 -3.77 -13.88 -5.22
C GLY A 236 -4.18 -14.94 -4.20
N PHE A 237 -4.46 -14.57 -2.93
CA PHE A 237 -4.98 -15.52 -1.94
C PHE A 237 -6.44 -15.89 -2.16
N VAL A 238 -7.20 -15.00 -2.76
CA VAL A 238 -8.62 -15.22 -3.08
C VAL A 238 -8.75 -15.90 -4.43
N THR A 239 -7.93 -15.52 -5.41
CA THR A 239 -7.95 -16.07 -6.77
C THR A 239 -7.24 -17.43 -6.90
N GLY A 240 -6.55 -17.91 -5.85
CA GLY A 240 -5.80 -19.16 -5.86
C GLY A 240 -4.44 -19.08 -6.56
N ASP A 241 -3.92 -17.89 -6.84
CA ASP A 241 -2.55 -17.70 -7.35
C ASP A 241 -1.50 -17.76 -6.21
N GLN A 242 -1.92 -17.62 -4.96
CA GLN A 242 -1.08 -17.71 -3.77
C GLN A 242 -1.51 -18.87 -2.86
N VAL A 243 -0.59 -19.30 -2.01
CA VAL A 243 -0.82 -20.38 -1.04
C VAL A 243 -1.94 -20.00 -0.08
N VAL A 244 -2.90 -20.92 0.09
CA VAL A 244 -4.01 -20.74 1.04
C VAL A 244 -3.45 -20.64 2.46
N ILE A 245 -3.69 -19.52 3.13
CA ILE A 245 -3.35 -19.33 4.54
C ILE A 245 -4.58 -19.66 5.38
N PRO A 246 -4.50 -20.60 6.33
CA PRO A 246 -5.61 -20.86 7.25
C PRO A 246 -5.97 -19.59 8.04
N MET A 247 -7.27 -19.34 8.24
CA MET A 247 -7.74 -18.13 8.93
C MET A 247 -7.17 -17.96 10.34
N TRP A 248 -6.94 -19.08 11.06
CA TRP A 248 -6.31 -19.03 12.38
C TRP A 248 -4.86 -18.55 12.33
N ALA A 249 -4.10 -18.90 11.27
CA ALA A 249 -2.72 -18.48 11.10
C ALA A 249 -2.63 -16.97 10.83
N ASP A 250 -3.59 -16.39 10.12
CA ASP A 250 -3.69 -14.96 9.94
C ASP A 250 -4.08 -14.25 11.26
N ARG A 251 -5.01 -14.82 12.03
CA ARG A 251 -5.44 -14.30 13.33
C ARG A 251 -4.31 -14.28 14.38
N PHE A 252 -3.42 -15.29 14.37
CA PHE A 252 -2.28 -15.39 15.29
C PHE A 252 -1.00 -14.75 14.75
N PHE A 253 -1.06 -13.97 13.67
CA PHE A 253 0.10 -13.30 13.06
C PHE A 253 1.16 -14.25 12.49
N VAL A 254 0.88 -15.53 12.32
CA VAL A 254 1.83 -16.57 11.85
C VAL A 254 1.64 -16.95 10.37
N GLY A 255 0.73 -16.29 9.65
CA GLY A 255 0.49 -16.54 8.23
C GLY A 255 1.74 -16.40 7.35
N TRP A 256 2.74 -15.62 7.79
CA TRP A 256 4.03 -15.49 7.12
C TRP A 256 4.85 -16.79 7.12
N ILE A 257 4.68 -17.67 8.11
CA ILE A 257 5.38 -18.97 8.20
C ILE A 257 4.93 -19.88 7.04
N PHE A 258 3.62 -19.93 6.77
CA PHE A 258 3.09 -20.73 5.66
C PHE A 258 3.65 -20.25 4.30
N ARG A 259 3.78 -18.94 4.14
CA ARG A 259 4.40 -18.35 2.94
C ARG A 259 5.88 -18.72 2.84
N LEU A 260 6.61 -18.64 3.96
CA LEU A 260 8.02 -18.96 4.03
C LEU A 260 8.28 -20.43 3.69
N LEU A 261 7.46 -21.34 4.21
CA LEU A 261 7.54 -22.77 3.90
C LEU A 261 7.21 -23.06 2.43
N ALA A 262 6.24 -22.35 1.86
CA ALA A 262 5.84 -22.56 0.48
C ALA A 262 6.81 -21.96 -0.55
N GLN A 263 7.44 -20.82 -0.24
CA GLN A 263 8.33 -20.10 -1.15
C GLN A 263 9.60 -19.61 -0.44
N PRO A 264 10.44 -20.50 0.10
CA PRO A 264 11.59 -20.12 0.93
C PRO A 264 12.60 -19.27 0.17
N ARG A 265 12.92 -19.63 -1.07
CA ARG A 265 13.91 -18.91 -1.90
C ARG A 265 13.55 -17.45 -2.15
N THR A 266 12.27 -17.14 -2.28
CA THR A 266 11.80 -15.77 -2.55
C THR A 266 11.63 -14.97 -1.27
N LEU A 267 11.25 -15.61 -0.17
CA LEU A 267 10.86 -14.92 1.05
C LEU A 267 11.98 -14.83 2.09
N LEU A 268 12.92 -15.79 2.15
CA LEU A 268 14.07 -15.73 3.06
C LEU A 268 14.87 -14.41 2.95
N PRO A 269 15.22 -13.90 1.74
CA PRO A 269 15.94 -12.62 1.64
C PRO A 269 15.12 -11.44 2.16
N ARG A 270 13.78 -11.48 1.96
CA ARG A 270 12.86 -10.44 2.45
C ARG A 270 12.74 -10.44 3.97
N PHE A 271 12.65 -11.63 4.58
CA PHE A 271 12.65 -11.76 6.05
C PHE A 271 14.00 -11.39 6.65
N TRP A 272 15.09 -11.75 5.95
CA TRP A 272 16.43 -11.36 6.38
C TRP A 272 16.61 -9.84 6.41
N SER A 273 16.11 -9.12 5.41
CA SER A 273 16.10 -7.65 5.43
C SER A 273 15.24 -7.11 6.58
N ALA A 274 14.07 -7.70 6.82
CA ALA A 274 13.14 -7.29 7.87
C ALA A 274 13.65 -7.50 9.30
N ARG A 275 14.74 -8.26 9.52
CA ARG A 275 15.35 -8.45 10.86
C ARG A 275 15.78 -7.14 11.52
N ARG A 276 15.98 -6.08 10.73
CA ARG A 276 16.33 -4.75 11.25
C ARG A 276 15.13 -3.98 11.81
N LEU A 277 13.92 -4.43 11.54
CA LEU A 277 12.70 -3.73 11.93
C LEU A 277 12.55 -3.54 13.45
N PRO A 278 12.84 -4.55 14.33
CA PRO A 278 12.77 -4.35 15.77
C PRO A 278 13.67 -3.21 16.25
N GLY A 279 14.92 -3.15 15.74
CA GLY A 279 15.85 -2.08 16.07
C GLY A 279 15.38 -0.70 15.58
N MET A 280 14.72 -0.64 14.42
CA MET A 280 14.11 0.60 13.93
C MET A 280 12.94 1.04 14.80
N ILE A 281 12.05 0.12 15.19
CA ILE A 281 10.93 0.41 16.10
C ILE A 281 11.45 0.91 17.46
N TRP A 282 12.49 0.27 17.98
CA TRP A 282 13.12 0.70 19.24
C TRP A 282 13.70 2.11 19.12
N ARG A 283 14.46 2.38 18.05
CA ARG A 283 15.18 3.65 17.87
C ARG A 283 14.25 4.82 17.55
N TYR A 284 13.34 4.63 16.61
CA TYR A 284 12.54 5.72 16.06
C TYR A 284 11.13 5.81 16.65
N GLY A 285 10.56 4.69 17.09
CA GLY A 285 9.22 4.67 17.67
C GLY A 285 8.17 5.28 16.75
N ARG A 286 7.63 6.44 17.13
CA ARG A 286 6.64 7.18 16.36
C ARG A 286 7.26 8.10 15.30
N GLU A 287 8.56 8.39 15.43
CA GLU A 287 9.27 9.30 14.54
C GLU A 287 9.56 8.68 13.18
N THR A 288 9.69 9.53 12.17
CA THR A 288 10.10 9.10 10.83
C THR A 288 11.59 8.73 10.85
N PRO A 289 11.99 7.53 10.40
CA PRO A 289 13.40 7.15 10.33
C PRO A 289 14.21 8.12 9.47
N SER A 290 15.40 8.53 9.91
CA SER A 290 16.31 9.34 9.10
C SER A 290 16.74 8.58 7.84
N LEU A 291 16.87 9.28 6.71
CA LEU A 291 17.49 8.71 5.50
C LEU A 291 18.94 8.34 5.81
N LYS A 292 19.41 7.24 5.26
CA LYS A 292 20.82 6.93 5.24
C LYS A 292 21.51 7.99 4.37
N VAL A 293 22.40 8.76 4.99
CA VAL A 293 23.41 9.51 4.26
C VAL A 293 24.50 8.49 3.90
N GLU A 294 24.69 8.19 2.62
CA GLU A 294 25.86 7.43 2.19
C GLU A 294 27.09 8.25 2.54
N SER A 295 27.84 7.82 3.59
CA SER A 295 29.20 8.28 3.79
C SER A 295 30.02 7.67 2.65
N ARG A 296 30.34 8.46 1.64
CA ARG A 296 31.42 8.12 0.70
C ARG A 296 32.71 8.11 1.50
N SER A 297 33.23 6.92 1.79
CA SER A 297 34.64 6.70 2.06
C SER A 297 35.38 6.54 0.74
#